data_8c3d52ea65c4d4db39cb50b5dbdfecc4
#
_entry.id   8c3d52ea65c4d4db39cb50b5dbdfecc4
#
_cell.length_a   1.000
_cell.length_b   1.000
_cell.length_c   1.000
_cell.angle_alpha   90.00
_cell.angle_beta   90.00
_cell.angle_gamma   90.00
#
_symmetry.space_group_name_H-M   'P 1'
#
loop_
_entity.id
_entity.type
_entity.pdbx_description
1 polymer ?
#
loop_
_entity_poly.entity_id
_entity_poly.type
_entity_poly.pdbx_seq_one_letter_code
_entity_poly.pdbx_strand_id
1 'polypeptide(L)'
;MPSETMTIAFELAAIQQTREPQAVIVEARRWAQSVGLITADAGAAHTFSSENLVRRDFQVMPTTSNVQHLRNQFTTERHVLIGEALDRPDYLPQHHWEYFVLADAASAAGWDLENTETSPRKQFSSWLARVFRSCV
;
A
#
# COMPACT_ATOMS: atom_id res chain seq x y z
N MET A 1 -15.14 3.48 -20.58
CA MET A 1 -15.44 3.38 -19.15
C MET A 1 -14.29 3.86 -18.32
N PRO A 2 -14.52 4.86 -17.52
CA PRO A 2 -13.46 5.27 -16.61
C PRO A 2 -13.22 4.19 -15.56
N SER A 3 -11.98 3.95 -15.25
CA SER A 3 -11.61 3.06 -14.19
C SER A 3 -11.77 3.78 -12.86
N GLU A 4 -11.97 3.00 -11.81
CA GLU A 4 -11.93 3.56 -10.48
C GLU A 4 -10.53 4.07 -10.19
N THR A 5 -10.45 5.26 -9.65
CA THR A 5 -9.17 5.81 -9.24
C THR A 5 -8.83 5.34 -7.82
N MET A 6 -7.56 5.25 -7.51
CA MET A 6 -7.11 4.66 -6.26
C MET A 6 -5.90 5.37 -5.70
N THR A 7 -5.88 5.49 -4.39
CA THR A 7 -4.70 5.93 -3.64
C THR A 7 -4.28 4.77 -2.75
N ILE A 8 -3.00 4.40 -2.82
CA ILE A 8 -2.46 3.33 -1.99
C ILE A 8 -1.47 3.91 -1.01
N ALA A 9 -1.66 3.61 0.27
CA ALA A 9 -0.72 3.93 1.31
C ALA A 9 -0.11 2.63 1.83
N PHE A 10 1.21 2.61 1.96
CA PHE A 10 1.91 1.49 2.60
C PHE A 10 2.40 1.95 3.97
N GLU A 11 2.16 1.14 4.99
CA GLU A 11 2.92 1.33 6.21
C GLU A 11 4.38 1.04 5.90
N LEU A 12 5.27 1.89 6.39
CA LEU A 12 6.69 1.70 6.10
C LEU A 12 7.17 0.33 6.54
N ALA A 13 6.73 -0.12 7.72
CA ALA A 13 7.14 -1.42 8.22
C ALA A 13 6.68 -2.55 7.30
N ALA A 14 5.56 -2.35 6.60
CA ALA A 14 5.09 -3.37 5.67
C ALA A 14 5.93 -3.41 4.41
N ILE A 15 6.13 -2.26 3.77
CA ILE A 15 6.87 -2.24 2.50
C ILE A 15 8.31 -2.67 2.70
N GLN A 16 8.87 -2.44 3.87
CA GLN A 16 10.23 -2.88 4.18
C GLN A 16 10.37 -4.39 4.23
N GLN A 17 9.28 -5.11 4.37
CA GLN A 17 9.31 -6.57 4.39
C GLN A 17 9.27 -7.18 3.00
N THR A 18 9.07 -6.38 1.98
CA THR A 18 9.13 -6.90 0.62
C THR A 18 10.58 -7.01 0.18
N ARG A 19 10.85 -8.02 -0.63
CA ARG A 19 12.22 -8.28 -1.08
C ARG A 19 12.71 -7.21 -2.05
N GLU A 20 11.81 -6.68 -2.86
CA GLU A 20 12.14 -5.66 -3.84
C GLU A 20 11.16 -4.51 -3.74
N PRO A 21 11.35 -3.63 -2.75
CA PRO A 21 10.38 -2.56 -2.52
C PRO A 21 10.19 -1.64 -3.73
N GLN A 22 11.27 -1.39 -4.48
CA GLN A 22 11.14 -0.54 -5.65
C GLN A 22 10.17 -1.15 -6.66
N ALA A 23 10.30 -2.46 -6.90
CA ALA A 23 9.42 -3.12 -7.86
C ALA A 23 7.97 -3.10 -7.38
N VAL A 24 7.78 -3.27 -6.08
CA VAL A 24 6.43 -3.22 -5.52
C VAL A 24 5.79 -1.86 -5.73
N ILE A 25 6.52 -0.79 -5.46
CA ILE A 25 6.00 0.56 -5.62
C ILE A 25 5.73 0.86 -7.10
N VAL A 26 6.63 0.45 -7.99
CA VAL A 26 6.41 0.67 -9.42
C VAL A 26 5.16 -0.05 -9.88
N GLU A 27 4.96 -1.27 -9.42
CA GLU A 27 3.76 -2.00 -9.82
C GLU A 27 2.50 -1.38 -9.24
N ALA A 28 2.57 -0.94 -7.97
CA ALA A 28 1.40 -0.30 -7.35
C ALA A 28 0.98 0.94 -8.13
N ARG A 29 1.92 1.65 -8.72
CA ARG A 29 1.60 2.84 -9.51
C ARG A 29 0.88 2.52 -10.81
N ARG A 30 0.88 1.28 -11.23
CA ARG A 30 0.10 0.88 -12.40
C ARG A 30 -1.39 0.86 -12.10
N TRP A 31 -1.73 0.68 -10.82
CA TRP A 31 -3.14 0.62 -10.41
C TRP A 31 -3.60 1.90 -9.75
N ALA A 32 -2.68 2.63 -9.13
CA ALA A 32 -3.03 3.76 -8.28
C ALA A 32 -2.47 5.05 -8.86
N GLN A 33 -3.25 6.11 -8.73
CA GLN A 33 -2.84 7.45 -9.12
C GLN A 33 -1.85 8.04 -8.13
N SER A 34 -1.95 7.63 -6.87
CA SER A 34 -1.09 8.15 -5.81
C SER A 34 -0.63 7.00 -4.93
N VAL A 35 0.64 6.99 -4.59
CA VAL A 35 1.23 5.97 -3.71
C VAL A 35 2.12 6.68 -2.70
N GLY A 36 1.94 6.37 -1.43
CA GLY A 36 2.73 7.00 -0.40
C GLY A 36 2.96 6.12 0.81
N LEU A 37 3.56 6.69 1.83
CA LEU A 37 4.00 5.96 3.02
C LEU A 37 3.34 6.52 4.28
N ILE A 38 3.09 5.64 5.22
CA ILE A 38 2.63 6.01 6.56
C ILE A 38 3.65 5.47 7.56
N THR A 39 4.22 6.36 8.34
CA THR A 39 5.17 5.99 9.38
C THR A 39 5.30 7.12 10.39
N ALA A 40 5.61 6.74 11.63
CA ALA A 40 5.92 7.73 12.66
C ALA A 40 7.35 8.23 12.55
N ASP A 41 8.18 7.59 11.74
CA ASP A 41 9.61 7.90 11.64
C ASP A 41 9.90 8.46 10.25
N ALA A 42 9.89 9.79 10.14
CA ALA A 42 10.13 10.45 8.86
C ALA A 42 11.55 10.22 8.35
N GLY A 43 12.52 10.13 9.26
CA GLY A 43 13.90 9.86 8.86
C GLY A 43 14.06 8.49 8.24
N ALA A 44 13.41 7.50 8.84
CA ALA A 44 13.46 6.14 8.29
C ALA A 44 12.80 6.09 6.92
N ALA A 45 11.70 6.82 6.74
CA ALA A 45 11.04 6.86 5.44
C ALA A 45 11.93 7.51 4.39
N HIS A 46 12.62 8.58 4.75
CA HIS A 46 13.53 9.25 3.83
C HIS A 46 14.66 8.31 3.42
N THR A 47 15.26 7.63 4.40
CA THR A 47 16.34 6.69 4.13
C THR A 47 15.87 5.56 3.23
N PHE A 48 14.71 5.01 3.55
CA PHE A 48 14.13 3.94 2.74
C PHE A 48 13.93 4.40 1.30
N SER A 49 13.35 5.56 1.12
CA SER A 49 13.06 6.07 -0.23
C SER A 49 14.32 6.31 -1.03
N SER A 50 15.35 6.84 -0.36
CA SER A 50 16.63 7.11 -1.04
C SER A 50 17.36 5.82 -1.40
N GLU A 51 17.38 4.87 -0.48
CA GLU A 51 18.11 3.63 -0.71
C GLU A 51 17.44 2.75 -1.76
N ASN A 52 16.13 2.82 -1.86
CA ASN A 52 15.40 1.98 -2.79
C ASN A 52 14.97 2.73 -4.05
N LEU A 53 15.33 4.01 -4.15
CA LEU A 53 15.04 4.83 -5.31
C LEU A 53 13.55 4.84 -5.63
N VAL A 54 12.72 5.00 -4.60
CA VAL A 54 11.29 5.04 -4.79
C VAL A 54 10.76 6.45 -4.60
N ARG A 55 9.77 6.81 -5.41
CA ARG A 55 9.08 8.08 -5.29
C ARG A 55 7.81 7.85 -4.49
N ARG A 56 7.56 8.73 -3.56
CA ARG A 56 6.32 8.70 -2.80
C ARG A 56 5.57 10.01 -3.01
N ASP A 57 4.27 9.91 -3.15
CA ASP A 57 3.44 11.09 -3.37
C ASP A 57 3.07 11.76 -2.06
N PHE A 58 3.16 11.02 -0.96
CA PHE A 58 2.90 11.57 0.37
C PHE A 58 3.61 10.71 1.41
N GLN A 59 3.75 11.29 2.57
CA GLN A 59 4.31 10.62 3.73
C GLN A 59 3.70 11.27 4.95
N VAL A 60 2.98 10.50 5.76
CA VAL A 60 2.30 11.04 6.92
C VAL A 60 2.49 10.14 8.12
N MET A 61 2.27 10.69 9.29
CA MET A 61 2.30 9.95 10.53
C MET A 61 0.99 9.14 10.67
N PRO A 62 1.05 8.02 11.39
CA PRO A 62 -0.13 7.14 11.51
C PRO A 62 -1.12 7.68 12.54
N THR A 63 -1.80 8.73 12.19
CA THR A 63 -2.87 9.30 13.01
C THR A 63 -4.12 9.40 12.17
N THR A 64 -5.27 9.30 12.84
CA THR A 64 -6.54 9.39 12.14
C THR A 64 -6.68 10.71 11.41
N SER A 65 -6.24 11.79 12.03
CA SER A 65 -6.32 13.11 11.42
C SER A 65 -5.53 13.18 10.12
N ASN A 66 -4.30 12.65 10.11
CA ASN A 66 -3.47 12.70 8.92
C ASN A 66 -4.04 11.82 7.81
N VAL A 67 -4.56 10.67 8.18
CA VAL A 67 -5.12 9.75 7.18
C VAL A 67 -6.39 10.34 6.57
N GLN A 68 -7.24 10.98 7.39
CA GLN A 68 -8.41 11.65 6.85
C GLN A 68 -8.03 12.81 5.93
N HIS A 69 -6.94 13.50 6.27
CA HIS A 69 -6.46 14.59 5.43
C HIS A 69 -6.00 14.07 4.07
N LEU A 70 -5.38 12.90 4.04
CA LEU A 70 -4.99 12.28 2.77
C LEU A 70 -6.20 12.07 1.87
N ARG A 71 -7.30 11.62 2.44
CA ARG A 71 -8.50 11.39 1.66
C ARG A 71 -9.00 12.68 1.04
N ASN A 72 -8.85 13.78 1.74
CA ASN A 72 -9.28 15.07 1.23
C ASN A 72 -8.30 15.63 0.21
N GLN A 73 -7.03 15.32 0.35
CA GLN A 73 -5.99 15.82 -0.53
C GLN A 73 -5.92 15.02 -1.84
N PHE A 74 -6.08 13.72 -1.76
CA PHE A 74 -6.05 12.84 -2.92
C PHE A 74 -7.46 12.30 -3.13
N THR A 75 -8.20 12.93 -4.04
CA THR A 75 -9.63 12.69 -4.17
C THR A 75 -9.95 11.54 -5.10
N THR A 76 -9.22 10.47 -4.99
CA THR A 76 -9.51 9.25 -5.73
C THR A 76 -10.72 8.56 -5.13
N GLU A 77 -11.30 7.66 -5.90
CA GLU A 77 -12.50 6.96 -5.46
C GLU A 77 -12.24 5.93 -4.38
N ARG A 78 -11.05 5.34 -4.41
CA ARG A 78 -10.69 4.32 -3.44
C ARG A 78 -9.43 4.72 -2.70
N HIS A 79 -9.39 4.39 -1.42
CA HIS A 79 -8.22 4.62 -0.58
C HIS A 79 -7.90 3.32 0.13
N VAL A 80 -6.69 2.82 -0.09
CA VAL A 80 -6.27 1.50 0.38
C VAL A 80 -5.03 1.66 1.24
N LEU A 81 -5.03 1.02 2.40
CA LEU A 81 -3.85 0.92 3.24
C LEU A 81 -3.36 -0.52 3.22
N ILE A 82 -2.07 -0.71 2.98
CA ILE A 82 -1.43 -2.01 3.09
C ILE A 82 -0.51 -1.96 4.31
N GLY A 83 -0.80 -2.79 5.29
CA GLY A 83 -0.05 -2.79 6.55
C GLY A 83 0.38 -4.18 6.95
N GLU A 84 1.11 -4.25 8.06
CA GLU A 84 1.63 -5.54 8.51
C GLU A 84 0.77 -6.21 9.56
N ALA A 85 -0.04 -5.47 10.29
CA ALA A 85 -0.88 -6.05 11.33
C ALA A 85 -2.01 -6.84 10.73
N LEU A 86 -2.39 -7.93 11.40
CA LEU A 86 -3.51 -8.75 10.91
C LEU A 86 -4.82 -7.99 10.97
N ASP A 87 -4.97 -7.15 11.98
CA ASP A 87 -6.19 -6.40 12.16
C ASP A 87 -6.01 -4.97 11.70
N ARG A 88 -7.12 -4.36 11.29
CA ARG A 88 -7.15 -2.98 10.86
C ARG A 88 -6.61 -2.08 11.96
N PRO A 89 -5.64 -1.20 11.64
CA PRO A 89 -5.07 -0.31 12.66
C PRO A 89 -6.10 0.67 13.21
N ASP A 90 -5.93 1.02 14.48
CA ASP A 90 -6.87 1.94 15.13
C ASP A 90 -6.87 3.32 14.48
N TYR A 91 -5.75 3.76 13.94
CA TYR A 91 -5.70 5.09 13.33
C TYR A 91 -6.44 5.15 12.00
N LEU A 92 -6.76 4.01 11.41
CA LEU A 92 -7.40 4.01 10.10
C LEU A 92 -8.90 4.21 10.25
N PRO A 93 -9.49 5.24 9.62
CA PRO A 93 -10.93 5.43 9.71
C PRO A 93 -11.67 4.22 9.16
N GLN A 94 -12.82 3.92 9.77
CA GLN A 94 -13.58 2.76 9.35
C GLN A 94 -14.29 2.97 8.02
N HIS A 95 -14.53 4.22 7.66
CA HIS A 95 -15.23 4.53 6.43
C HIS A 95 -14.26 5.06 5.40
N HIS A 96 -14.48 4.69 4.15
CA HIS A 96 -13.75 5.23 3.01
C HIS A 96 -12.31 4.73 2.88
N TRP A 97 -11.85 3.88 3.78
CA TRP A 97 -10.53 3.26 3.70
C TRP A 97 -10.66 1.75 3.73
N GLU A 98 -9.94 1.09 2.83
CA GLU A 98 -9.85 -0.37 2.81
C GLU A 98 -8.51 -0.77 3.39
N TYR A 99 -8.45 -1.90 4.07
CA TYR A 99 -7.22 -2.36 4.69
C TYR A 99 -6.89 -3.76 4.20
N PHE A 100 -5.66 -3.94 3.78
CA PHE A 100 -5.16 -5.26 3.38
C PHE A 100 -3.86 -5.55 4.11
N VAL A 101 -3.75 -6.76 4.63
CA VAL A 101 -2.50 -7.22 5.25
C VAL A 101 -1.48 -7.45 4.15
N LEU A 102 -0.24 -7.09 4.42
CA LEU A 102 0.81 -7.24 3.41
C LEU A 102 0.89 -8.66 2.86
N ALA A 103 0.76 -9.67 3.72
CA ALA A 103 0.87 -11.05 3.25
C ALA A 103 -0.20 -11.37 2.20
N ASP A 104 -1.41 -10.88 2.42
CA ASP A 104 -2.49 -11.11 1.46
C ASP A 104 -2.26 -10.35 0.17
N ALA A 105 -1.83 -9.11 0.27
CA ALA A 105 -1.55 -8.30 -0.91
C ALA A 105 -0.39 -8.90 -1.70
N ALA A 106 0.65 -9.33 -1.00
CA ALA A 106 1.81 -9.93 -1.66
C ALA A 106 1.45 -11.22 -2.37
N SER A 107 0.62 -12.04 -1.73
CA SER A 107 0.20 -13.29 -2.32
C SER A 107 -0.58 -13.06 -3.62
N ALA A 108 -1.48 -12.10 -3.60
CA ALA A 108 -2.29 -11.82 -4.77
C ALA A 108 -1.50 -11.16 -5.89
N ALA A 109 -0.60 -10.26 -5.55
CA ALA A 109 0.18 -9.51 -6.54
C ALA A 109 1.44 -10.22 -6.97
N GLY A 110 1.86 -11.24 -6.22
CA GLY A 110 3.09 -11.95 -6.54
C GLY A 110 4.33 -11.28 -6.03
N TRP A 111 4.23 -10.51 -4.97
CA TRP A 111 5.39 -9.86 -4.37
C TRP A 111 6.09 -10.83 -3.43
N ASP A 112 7.41 -10.84 -3.48
CA ASP A 112 8.20 -11.67 -2.58
C ASP A 112 8.45 -10.94 -1.27
N LEU A 113 8.34 -11.66 -0.17
CA LEU A 113 8.60 -11.11 1.15
C LEU A 113 9.95 -11.60 1.66
N GLU A 114 10.58 -10.76 2.48
CA GLU A 114 11.94 -11.01 2.93
C GLU A 114 12.08 -12.28 3.74
N ASN A 115 11.15 -12.50 4.64
CA ASN A 115 11.29 -13.55 5.65
C ASN A 115 10.41 -14.74 5.41
N THR A 116 9.89 -14.89 4.21
CA THR A 116 9.06 -16.03 3.88
C THR A 116 9.65 -16.72 2.67
N GLU A 117 9.45 -18.02 2.62
CA GLU A 117 9.80 -18.75 1.43
C GLU A 117 8.85 -18.35 0.32
N THR A 118 9.38 -18.33 -0.88
CA THR A 118 8.56 -17.97 -2.02
C THR A 118 7.41 -18.94 -2.17
N SER A 119 6.22 -18.44 -2.08
CA SER A 119 5.04 -19.24 -2.32
C SER A 119 4.73 -19.28 -3.80
N PRO A 120 4.17 -20.37 -4.27
CA PRO A 120 3.72 -20.40 -5.66
C PRO A 120 2.67 -19.31 -5.87
N ARG A 121 2.80 -18.61 -6.96
CA ARG A 121 1.88 -17.54 -7.28
C ARG A 121 0.75 -18.00 -8.17
N LYS A 122 0.34 -19.19 -7.99
CA LYS A 122 -0.66 -19.77 -8.86
C LYS A 122 -2.07 -19.37 -8.53
N GLN A 123 -2.27 -18.78 -7.38
CA GLN A 123 -3.61 -18.52 -6.92
C GLN A 123 -3.75 -17.07 -6.57
N PHE A 124 -4.51 -16.37 -7.36
CA PHE A 124 -4.90 -15.04 -6.96
C PHE A 124 -6.26 -15.15 -6.31
N SER A 125 -6.39 -14.51 -5.17
CA SER A 125 -7.69 -14.33 -4.61
C SER A 125 -8.52 -13.50 -5.59
N SER A 126 -9.68 -14.02 -5.95
CA SER A 126 -10.53 -13.30 -6.89
C SER A 126 -10.86 -11.91 -6.40
N TRP A 127 -11.15 -11.79 -5.11
CA TRP A 127 -11.53 -10.50 -4.57
C TRP A 127 -10.35 -9.52 -4.61
N LEU A 128 -9.13 -10.02 -4.36
CA LEU A 128 -7.97 -9.16 -4.40
C LEU A 128 -7.64 -8.76 -5.81
N ALA A 129 -7.80 -9.66 -6.75
CA ALA A 129 -7.63 -9.32 -8.16
C ALA A 129 -8.59 -8.21 -8.56
N ARG A 130 -9.83 -8.29 -8.08
CA ARG A 130 -10.80 -7.22 -8.37
C ARG A 130 -10.36 -5.91 -7.75
N VAL A 131 -9.79 -5.96 -6.55
CA VAL A 131 -9.36 -4.74 -5.88
C VAL A 131 -8.27 -4.04 -6.69
N PHE A 132 -7.26 -4.77 -7.11
CA PHE A 132 -6.12 -4.15 -7.77
C PHE A 132 -6.31 -3.97 -9.26
N ARG A 133 -7.25 -4.69 -9.85
CA ARG A 133 -7.47 -4.62 -11.29
C ARG A 133 -8.72 -3.86 -11.65
N SER A 134 -9.31 -3.21 -10.70
CA SER A 134 -10.51 -2.44 -10.98
C SER A 134 -10.21 -1.26 -11.90
N CYS A 135 -8.95 -0.93 -12.08
CA CYS A 135 -8.56 0.17 -12.95
C CYS A 135 -8.26 -0.27 -14.38
N VAL A 136 -8.49 -1.51 -14.67
CA VAL A 136 -8.21 -2.03 -16.01
C VAL A 136 -9.36 -1.79 -16.96
#